data_fca3e0626dfd32556b3bd24be456ddf7
#
_entry.id   fca3e0626dfd32556b3bd24be456ddf7
#
_cell.length_a   1.000
_cell.length_b   1.000
_cell.length_c   1.000
_cell.angle_alpha   90.00
_cell.angle_beta   90.00
_cell.angle_gamma   90.00
#
_symmetry.space_group_name_H-M   'P 1'
#
loop_
_entity.id
_entity.type
_entity.pdbx_description
1 polymer ?
#
loop_
_entity_poly.entity_id
_entity_poly.type
_entity_poly.pdbx_seq_one_letter_code
_entity_poly.pdbx_strand_id
1 'polypeptide(L)'
;MKELTLKQAAEDCRGTLTPEQAEGMITGVQIDSRRVKPGDLFVAIKGEKSDGHDFIGVAASLGASAALVQRPVKAAIPTILVPDTIKAYGDLAAARRERMGMTVIGITGSVGKTTTKEMTACMLERTYRTARTEGNHNNNIGLPMTILDMPDDTETAVLELGMNHFGEMARLTSIAKPDIAVITNIGTMHIEHLGSREGILQAKLEIFRGVPENGVGVFNGDEPLLWNVRADGGHKKYYYGIENHACDVLATDIQELDDGMRFVVSGFGHRFELFVPVLGRHTVYNTLAAVTAALLLKVPPETIQTQISGFHNTGMRQKIYERDGFTIIEDCYNAGPESTEAALEILAGFRSRTNGRCIAVLGDMLELGNRSAAEHYRIGRIAATKADVLYTYGVNAERMVSGAITGGMKQKLIEHFDTHEDLAHMLKMRARPGDVILFKGSRGMRMEKALALFFKEEEE
;
A
#
# COMPACT_ATOMS: atom_id res chain seq x y z
N MET A 1 -10.92 -13.17 18.41
CA MET A 1 -12.28 -12.99 17.79
C MET A 1 -13.30 -13.45 18.80
N LYS A 2 -14.43 -12.72 19.01
CA LYS A 2 -15.55 -13.24 19.81
C LYS A 2 -16.01 -14.56 19.19
N GLU A 3 -16.33 -15.49 20.08
CA GLU A 3 -16.77 -16.82 19.67
C GLU A 3 -18.00 -16.76 18.76
N LEU A 4 -17.98 -17.56 17.72
CA LEU A 4 -19.03 -17.66 16.71
C LEU A 4 -19.47 -19.13 16.62
N THR A 5 -20.78 -19.42 16.63
CA THR A 5 -21.25 -20.79 16.43
C THR A 5 -21.02 -21.24 15.00
N LEU A 6 -20.86 -22.54 14.76
CA LEU A 6 -20.76 -23.10 13.40
C LEU A 6 -21.96 -22.71 12.53
N LYS A 7 -23.16 -22.66 13.14
CA LYS A 7 -24.37 -22.25 12.45
C LYS A 7 -24.32 -20.78 12.01
N GLN A 8 -23.91 -19.87 12.90
CA GLN A 8 -23.72 -18.45 12.56
C GLN A 8 -22.69 -18.26 11.46
N ALA A 9 -21.55 -19.00 11.52
CA ALA A 9 -20.55 -18.93 10.47
C ALA A 9 -21.09 -19.41 9.11
N ALA A 10 -21.90 -20.48 9.10
CA ALA A 10 -22.56 -20.95 7.89
C ALA A 10 -23.57 -19.91 7.34
N GLU A 11 -24.34 -19.28 8.21
CA GLU A 11 -25.26 -18.18 7.86
C GLU A 11 -24.53 -16.97 7.28
N ASP A 12 -23.44 -16.51 7.94
CA ASP A 12 -22.61 -15.37 7.52
C ASP A 12 -22.05 -15.56 6.10
N CYS A 13 -21.60 -16.76 5.77
CA CYS A 13 -21.04 -17.07 4.45
C CYS A 13 -22.04 -17.72 3.48
N ARG A 14 -23.31 -17.85 3.87
CA ARG A 14 -24.39 -18.48 3.09
C ARG A 14 -24.04 -19.90 2.68
N GLY A 15 -23.38 -20.64 3.58
CA GLY A 15 -22.94 -22.01 3.37
C GLY A 15 -23.89 -23.04 3.98
N THR A 16 -23.72 -24.29 3.57
CA THR A 16 -24.44 -25.44 4.12
C THR A 16 -23.55 -26.20 5.09
N LEU A 17 -23.96 -26.25 6.37
CA LEU A 17 -23.25 -26.98 7.42
C LEU A 17 -23.51 -28.48 7.30
N THR A 18 -22.45 -29.30 7.40
CA THR A 18 -22.53 -30.75 7.35
C THR A 18 -21.66 -31.38 8.46
N PRO A 19 -22.22 -32.20 9.35
CA PRO A 19 -23.66 -32.48 9.48
C PRO A 19 -24.44 -31.25 9.93
N GLU A 20 -25.71 -31.15 9.55
CA GLU A 20 -26.57 -29.98 9.83
C GLU A 20 -26.73 -29.69 11.34
N GLN A 21 -26.71 -30.73 12.16
CA GLN A 21 -26.80 -30.64 13.63
C GLN A 21 -25.43 -30.45 14.29
N ALA A 22 -24.35 -30.18 13.54
CA ALA A 22 -23.05 -30.00 14.13
C ALA A 22 -23.05 -28.78 15.07
N GLU A 23 -22.65 -29.04 16.31
CA GLU A 23 -22.45 -28.03 17.32
C GLU A 23 -20.96 -27.73 17.48
N GLY A 24 -20.63 -26.49 17.84
CA GLY A 24 -19.25 -26.07 18.07
C GLY A 24 -19.10 -24.56 17.96
N MET A 25 -17.96 -24.11 18.46
CA MET A 25 -17.59 -22.70 18.46
C MET A 25 -16.35 -22.48 17.60
N ILE A 26 -16.30 -21.35 16.94
CA ILE A 26 -15.15 -20.86 16.17
C ILE A 26 -14.55 -19.70 16.95
N THR A 27 -13.25 -19.80 17.26
CA THR A 27 -12.48 -18.78 18.01
C THR A 27 -11.49 -18.03 17.12
N GLY A 28 -11.25 -18.50 15.89
CA GLY A 28 -10.38 -17.90 14.88
C GLY A 28 -10.68 -18.43 13.50
N VAL A 29 -10.08 -17.83 12.48
CA VAL A 29 -10.20 -18.26 11.08
C VAL A 29 -8.82 -18.31 10.44
N GLN A 30 -8.46 -19.45 9.83
CA GLN A 30 -7.14 -19.66 9.23
C GLN A 30 -7.23 -20.18 7.79
N ILE A 31 -6.35 -19.66 6.94
CA ILE A 31 -6.17 -20.11 5.54
C ILE A 31 -4.90 -20.94 5.36
N ASP A 32 -3.95 -20.89 6.30
CA ASP A 32 -2.72 -21.68 6.32
C ASP A 32 -2.88 -22.83 7.33
N SER A 33 -2.97 -24.07 6.84
CA SER A 33 -3.16 -25.25 7.67
C SER A 33 -2.10 -25.43 8.76
N ARG A 34 -0.89 -24.91 8.57
CA ARG A 34 0.23 -24.98 9.53
C ARG A 34 0.07 -24.05 10.72
N ARG A 35 -0.80 -23.03 10.59
CA ARG A 35 -1.05 -21.99 11.60
C ARG A 35 -2.36 -22.18 12.35
N VAL A 36 -3.10 -23.24 12.03
CA VAL A 36 -4.36 -23.58 12.67
C VAL A 36 -4.14 -23.82 14.17
N LYS A 37 -5.04 -23.25 14.97
CA LYS A 37 -5.11 -23.43 16.43
C LYS A 37 -6.42 -24.14 16.78
N PRO A 38 -6.49 -24.79 17.97
CA PRO A 38 -7.73 -25.36 18.47
C PRO A 38 -8.87 -24.31 18.48
N GLY A 39 -10.00 -24.67 17.88
CA GLY A 39 -11.15 -23.79 17.76
C GLY A 39 -11.21 -22.98 16.45
N ASP A 40 -10.20 -23.02 15.57
CA ASP A 40 -10.23 -22.29 14.31
C ASP A 40 -11.18 -22.92 13.28
N LEU A 41 -11.75 -22.05 12.43
CA LEU A 41 -12.32 -22.44 11.13
C LEU A 41 -11.19 -22.45 10.10
N PHE A 42 -10.90 -23.59 9.52
CA PHE A 42 -9.94 -23.67 8.42
C PHE A 42 -10.65 -23.37 7.08
N VAL A 43 -10.16 -22.39 6.32
CA VAL A 43 -10.70 -22.03 5.00
C VAL A 43 -9.87 -22.70 3.91
N ALA A 44 -10.43 -23.67 3.21
CA ALA A 44 -9.77 -24.43 2.15
C ALA A 44 -9.78 -23.64 0.83
N ILE A 45 -8.80 -22.75 0.64
CA ILE A 45 -8.65 -21.97 -0.59
C ILE A 45 -7.90 -22.78 -1.64
N LYS A 46 -8.43 -22.84 -2.87
CA LYS A 46 -7.74 -23.38 -4.02
C LYS A 46 -6.86 -22.30 -4.63
N GLY A 47 -5.54 -22.45 -4.47
CA GLY A 47 -4.53 -21.61 -5.09
C GLY A 47 -4.03 -22.16 -6.44
N GLU A 48 -3.12 -21.42 -7.08
CA GLU A 48 -2.52 -21.81 -8.36
C GLU A 48 -1.61 -23.07 -8.26
N LYS A 49 -0.91 -23.23 -7.12
CA LYS A 49 0.10 -24.30 -6.91
C LYS A 49 -0.36 -25.40 -5.95
N SER A 50 -1.41 -25.16 -5.16
CA SER A 50 -1.89 -26.10 -4.14
C SER A 50 -3.37 -25.91 -3.89
N ASP A 51 -4.08 -26.99 -3.52
CA ASP A 51 -5.48 -26.95 -3.13
C ASP A 51 -5.60 -27.08 -1.60
N GLY A 52 -6.15 -26.07 -0.94
CA GLY A 52 -6.38 -26.07 0.51
C GLY A 52 -7.22 -27.25 1.00
N HIS A 53 -8.06 -27.83 0.15
CA HIS A 53 -8.88 -29.01 0.50
C HIS A 53 -8.02 -30.23 0.85
N ASP A 54 -6.81 -30.34 0.32
CA ASP A 54 -5.90 -31.46 0.59
C ASP A 54 -5.30 -31.39 2.01
N PHE A 55 -5.40 -30.24 2.67
CA PHE A 55 -4.86 -29.98 4.01
C PHE A 55 -5.89 -30.01 5.14
N ILE A 56 -7.17 -30.36 4.86
CA ILE A 56 -8.23 -30.41 5.88
C ILE A 56 -7.87 -31.43 6.97
N GLY A 57 -7.27 -32.58 6.61
CA GLY A 57 -6.81 -33.56 7.58
C GLY A 57 -5.74 -33.02 8.54
N VAL A 58 -4.82 -32.19 8.03
CA VAL A 58 -3.80 -31.49 8.85
C VAL A 58 -4.48 -30.49 9.77
N ALA A 59 -5.38 -29.65 9.25
CA ALA A 59 -6.13 -28.70 10.05
C ALA A 59 -6.93 -29.38 11.16
N ALA A 60 -7.61 -30.48 10.86
CA ALA A 60 -8.33 -31.29 11.85
C ALA A 60 -7.41 -31.83 12.96
N SER A 61 -6.21 -32.33 12.60
CA SER A 61 -5.24 -32.84 13.57
C SER A 61 -4.67 -31.77 14.50
N LEU A 62 -4.68 -30.50 14.06
CA LEU A 62 -4.29 -29.33 14.85
C LEU A 62 -5.44 -28.73 15.66
N GLY A 63 -6.65 -29.28 15.56
CA GLY A 63 -7.79 -28.91 16.38
C GLY A 63 -8.73 -27.89 15.73
N ALA A 64 -8.75 -27.79 14.40
CA ALA A 64 -9.78 -26.99 13.71
C ALA A 64 -11.19 -27.47 14.12
N SER A 65 -12.07 -26.51 14.46
CA SER A 65 -13.47 -26.80 14.80
C SER A 65 -14.30 -27.19 13.57
N ALA A 66 -13.99 -26.64 12.40
CA ALA A 66 -14.64 -26.93 11.12
C ALA A 66 -13.76 -26.53 9.94
N ALA A 67 -14.17 -26.94 8.74
CA ALA A 67 -13.54 -26.50 7.50
C ALA A 67 -14.57 -25.84 6.56
N LEU A 68 -14.23 -24.68 5.97
CA LEU A 68 -14.97 -24.05 4.90
C LEU A 68 -14.46 -24.59 3.56
N VAL A 69 -15.36 -25.17 2.77
CA VAL A 69 -15.01 -25.94 1.56
C VAL A 69 -15.88 -25.52 0.37
N GLN A 70 -15.35 -25.63 -0.86
CA GLN A 70 -16.13 -25.34 -2.08
C GLN A 70 -16.53 -26.61 -2.88
N ARG A 71 -16.25 -27.80 -2.34
CA ARG A 71 -16.71 -29.08 -2.84
C ARG A 71 -16.94 -30.04 -1.68
N PRO A 72 -17.85 -31.00 -1.80
CA PRO A 72 -18.02 -32.03 -0.78
C PRO A 72 -16.73 -32.78 -0.52
N VAL A 73 -16.37 -32.94 0.74
CA VAL A 73 -15.18 -33.67 1.19
C VAL A 73 -15.53 -34.63 2.33
N LYS A 74 -14.81 -35.74 2.41
CA LYS A 74 -14.90 -36.62 3.58
C LYS A 74 -13.89 -36.11 4.61
N ALA A 75 -14.37 -35.49 5.70
CA ALA A 75 -13.55 -34.91 6.74
C ALA A 75 -13.92 -35.50 8.12
N ALA A 76 -12.96 -35.45 9.07
CA ALA A 76 -13.18 -35.86 10.46
C ALA A 76 -13.82 -34.73 11.30
N ILE A 77 -13.93 -33.53 10.75
CA ILE A 77 -14.52 -32.35 11.38
C ILE A 77 -15.71 -31.85 10.55
N PRO A 78 -16.64 -31.09 11.14
CA PRO A 78 -17.73 -30.45 10.39
C PRO A 78 -17.23 -29.62 9.23
N THR A 79 -18.02 -29.55 8.15
CA THR A 79 -17.71 -28.75 6.98
C THR A 79 -18.83 -27.74 6.68
N ILE A 80 -18.45 -26.56 6.22
CA ILE A 80 -19.37 -25.56 5.68
C ILE A 80 -19.12 -25.52 4.17
N LEU A 81 -20.09 -26.02 3.40
CA LEU A 81 -20.00 -26.04 1.93
C LEU A 81 -20.50 -24.73 1.35
N VAL A 82 -19.70 -24.09 0.50
CA VAL A 82 -20.00 -22.86 -0.22
C VAL A 82 -19.63 -22.98 -1.70
N PRO A 83 -20.21 -22.17 -2.59
CA PRO A 83 -19.81 -22.17 -4.00
C PRO A 83 -18.38 -21.68 -4.25
N ASP A 84 -17.87 -20.76 -3.41
CA ASP A 84 -16.55 -20.11 -3.55
C ASP A 84 -16.01 -19.76 -2.15
N THR A 85 -14.88 -20.38 -1.76
CA THR A 85 -14.29 -20.21 -0.43
C THR A 85 -13.64 -18.84 -0.24
N ILE A 86 -13.12 -18.19 -1.30
CA ILE A 86 -12.58 -16.83 -1.22
C ILE A 86 -13.70 -15.83 -0.99
N LYS A 87 -14.80 -15.99 -1.72
CA LYS A 87 -15.98 -15.14 -1.52
C LYS A 87 -16.56 -15.30 -0.12
N ALA A 88 -16.74 -16.53 0.34
CA ALA A 88 -17.27 -16.85 1.66
C ALA A 88 -16.36 -16.34 2.80
N TYR A 89 -15.04 -16.41 2.61
CA TYR A 89 -14.05 -15.83 3.54
C TYR A 89 -14.24 -14.31 3.70
N GLY A 90 -14.46 -13.61 2.58
CA GLY A 90 -14.81 -12.19 2.60
C GLY A 90 -16.17 -11.89 3.25
N ASP A 91 -17.18 -12.75 3.04
CA ASP A 91 -18.50 -12.58 3.64
C ASP A 91 -18.45 -12.77 5.17
N LEU A 92 -17.66 -13.73 5.68
CA LEU A 92 -17.34 -13.87 7.12
C LEU A 92 -16.70 -12.60 7.69
N ALA A 93 -15.73 -12.02 6.98
CA ALA A 93 -15.06 -10.79 7.41
C ALA A 93 -16.02 -9.59 7.41
N ALA A 94 -16.89 -9.48 6.40
CA ALA A 94 -17.92 -8.44 6.34
C ALA A 94 -18.90 -8.53 7.52
N ALA A 95 -19.38 -9.75 7.84
CA ALA A 95 -20.25 -9.97 8.98
C ALA A 95 -19.57 -9.64 10.32
N ARG A 96 -18.27 -9.99 10.47
CA ARG A 96 -17.50 -9.59 11.64
C ARG A 96 -17.35 -8.07 11.75
N ARG A 97 -17.01 -7.38 10.64
CA ARG A 97 -16.90 -5.92 10.58
C ARG A 97 -18.19 -5.25 11.07
N GLU A 98 -19.34 -5.75 10.61
CA GLU A 98 -20.64 -5.22 11.05
C GLU A 98 -20.89 -5.42 12.55
N ARG A 99 -20.59 -6.61 13.08
CA ARG A 99 -20.74 -6.90 14.52
C ARG A 99 -19.82 -6.07 15.40
N MET A 100 -18.62 -5.72 14.93
CA MET A 100 -17.66 -4.89 15.67
C MET A 100 -18.14 -3.43 15.78
N GLY A 101 -18.88 -2.91 14.82
CA GLY A 101 -19.37 -1.53 14.84
C GLY A 101 -18.27 -0.46 14.77
N MET A 102 -17.04 -0.85 14.41
CA MET A 102 -15.89 0.05 14.33
C MET A 102 -16.02 1.05 13.17
N THR A 103 -15.41 2.22 13.31
CA THR A 103 -15.27 3.18 12.20
C THR A 103 -14.15 2.74 11.26
N VAL A 104 -14.42 2.69 9.96
CA VAL A 104 -13.46 2.23 8.94
C VAL A 104 -13.04 3.37 8.03
N ILE A 105 -11.73 3.55 7.90
CA ILE A 105 -11.10 4.42 6.90
C ILE A 105 -10.54 3.51 5.80
N GLY A 106 -11.15 3.54 4.61
CA GLY A 106 -10.67 2.80 3.44
C GLY A 106 -9.80 3.67 2.57
N ILE A 107 -8.55 3.24 2.31
CA ILE A 107 -7.56 4.03 1.56
C ILE A 107 -7.17 3.32 0.28
N THR A 108 -7.36 4.00 -0.85
CA THR A 108 -6.88 3.56 -2.17
C THR A 108 -6.17 4.70 -2.90
N GLY A 109 -5.63 4.42 -4.08
CA GLY A 109 -4.91 5.36 -4.94
C GLY A 109 -3.88 4.65 -5.80
N SER A 110 -3.30 5.32 -6.75
CA SER A 110 -2.21 4.76 -7.56
C SER A 110 -0.93 4.64 -6.73
N VAL A 111 -0.52 5.72 -6.06
CA VAL A 111 0.63 5.77 -5.16
C VAL A 111 0.24 6.35 -3.80
N GLY A 112 1.08 6.16 -2.77
CA GLY A 112 0.89 6.74 -1.44
C GLY A 112 -0.06 6.00 -0.51
N LYS A 113 -0.78 4.94 -0.95
CA LYS A 113 -1.73 4.17 -0.13
C LYS A 113 -1.18 3.75 1.23
N THR A 114 -0.09 3.01 1.22
CA THR A 114 0.50 2.45 2.44
C THR A 114 1.01 3.55 3.37
N THR A 115 1.72 4.56 2.84
CA THR A 115 2.22 5.67 3.65
C THR A 115 1.06 6.46 4.27
N THR A 116 0.00 6.77 3.50
CA THR A 116 -1.21 7.42 4.01
C THR A 116 -1.90 6.58 5.08
N LYS A 117 -2.00 5.24 4.87
CA LYS A 117 -2.55 4.31 5.86
C LYS A 117 -1.76 4.34 7.17
N GLU A 118 -0.43 4.24 7.10
CA GLU A 118 0.41 4.27 8.29
C GLU A 118 0.34 5.63 9.02
N MET A 119 0.38 6.75 8.29
CA MET A 119 0.21 8.09 8.85
C MET A 119 -1.16 8.27 9.51
N THR A 120 -2.23 7.80 8.86
CA THR A 120 -3.59 7.86 9.41
C THR A 120 -3.67 7.06 10.70
N ALA A 121 -3.21 5.82 10.70
CA ALA A 121 -3.20 4.98 11.91
C ALA A 121 -2.39 5.62 13.03
N CYS A 122 -1.19 6.10 12.74
CA CYS A 122 -0.33 6.81 13.68
C CYS A 122 -1.05 7.99 14.37
N MET A 123 -1.77 8.81 13.60
CA MET A 123 -2.53 9.95 14.15
C MET A 123 -3.72 9.53 15.02
N LEU A 124 -4.30 8.35 14.76
CA LEU A 124 -5.50 7.86 15.47
C LEU A 124 -5.17 7.08 16.74
N GLU A 125 -4.05 6.36 16.80
CA GLU A 125 -3.72 5.38 17.85
C GLU A 125 -3.73 5.93 19.27
N ARG A 126 -3.48 7.24 19.47
CA ARG A 126 -3.53 7.85 20.80
C ARG A 126 -4.95 8.18 21.26
N THR A 127 -5.89 8.31 20.32
CA THR A 127 -7.28 8.68 20.61
C THR A 127 -8.20 7.47 20.58
N TYR A 128 -7.92 6.50 19.70
CA TYR A 128 -8.74 5.32 19.44
C TYR A 128 -7.90 4.05 19.49
N ARG A 129 -8.50 2.93 19.91
CA ARG A 129 -7.92 1.60 19.67
C ARG A 129 -7.99 1.30 18.20
N THR A 130 -6.88 1.54 17.51
CA THR A 130 -6.79 1.54 16.06
C THR A 130 -6.13 0.26 15.54
N ALA A 131 -6.79 -0.42 14.61
CA ALA A 131 -6.20 -1.48 13.82
C ALA A 131 -5.93 -1.00 12.38
N ARG A 132 -4.99 -1.65 11.68
CA ARG A 132 -4.65 -1.32 10.29
C ARG A 132 -4.27 -2.54 9.48
N THR A 133 -4.34 -2.42 8.16
CA THR A 133 -3.80 -3.42 7.25
C THR A 133 -2.31 -3.61 7.48
N GLU A 134 -1.87 -4.82 7.74
CA GLU A 134 -0.45 -5.17 7.81
C GLU A 134 0.12 -5.47 6.43
N GLY A 135 1.36 -5.03 6.19
CA GLY A 135 2.07 -5.28 4.93
C GLY A 135 1.25 -4.85 3.71
N ASN A 136 0.99 -5.80 2.82
CA ASN A 136 0.20 -5.64 1.59
C ASN A 136 -1.09 -6.49 1.59
N HIS A 137 -1.69 -6.74 2.75
CA HIS A 137 -2.94 -7.49 2.89
C HIS A 137 -4.15 -6.66 2.42
N ASN A 138 -4.10 -6.18 1.18
CA ASN A 138 -5.03 -5.21 0.61
C ASN A 138 -5.93 -5.76 -0.51
N ASN A 139 -5.93 -7.08 -0.72
CA ASN A 139 -6.68 -7.80 -1.75
C ASN A 139 -7.78 -8.69 -1.15
N ASN A 140 -8.45 -9.48 -2.00
CA ASN A 140 -9.58 -10.37 -1.65
C ASN A 140 -9.25 -11.47 -0.61
N ILE A 141 -8.00 -11.68 -0.27
CA ILE A 141 -7.54 -12.62 0.77
C ILE A 141 -7.00 -11.85 1.98
N GLY A 142 -6.15 -10.85 1.75
CA GLY A 142 -5.49 -10.10 2.80
C GLY A 142 -6.43 -9.20 3.59
N LEU A 143 -7.40 -8.56 2.93
CA LEU A 143 -8.38 -7.72 3.61
C LEU A 143 -9.27 -8.53 4.58
N PRO A 144 -9.89 -9.67 4.17
CA PRO A 144 -10.59 -10.54 5.11
C PRO A 144 -9.72 -11.01 6.27
N MET A 145 -8.48 -11.43 6.00
CA MET A 145 -7.52 -11.83 7.04
C MET A 145 -7.33 -10.71 8.07
N THR A 146 -7.05 -9.50 7.59
CA THR A 146 -6.88 -8.32 8.46
C THR A 146 -8.08 -8.12 9.38
N ILE A 147 -9.30 -8.13 8.84
CA ILE A 147 -10.54 -7.90 9.61
C ILE A 147 -10.80 -9.04 10.61
N LEU A 148 -10.57 -10.29 10.21
CA LEU A 148 -10.79 -11.46 11.06
C LEU A 148 -9.77 -11.60 12.18
N ASP A 149 -8.57 -11.04 12.04
CA ASP A 149 -7.52 -11.04 13.06
C ASP A 149 -7.54 -9.83 14.01
N MET A 150 -8.36 -8.80 13.73
CA MET A 150 -8.45 -7.60 14.58
C MET A 150 -8.90 -7.94 16.01
N PRO A 151 -8.40 -7.24 17.04
CA PRO A 151 -8.95 -7.27 18.39
C PRO A 151 -10.44 -6.89 18.42
N ASP A 152 -11.22 -7.52 19.28
CA ASP A 152 -12.68 -7.29 19.37
C ASP A 152 -13.06 -5.90 19.91
N ASP A 153 -12.13 -5.23 20.55
CA ASP A 153 -12.28 -3.88 21.12
C ASP A 153 -11.76 -2.78 20.18
N THR A 154 -11.45 -3.11 18.92
CA THR A 154 -11.04 -2.13 17.90
C THR A 154 -12.14 -1.09 17.68
N GLU A 155 -11.80 0.19 17.82
CA GLU A 155 -12.71 1.33 17.63
C GLU A 155 -12.60 1.92 16.22
N THR A 156 -11.39 1.92 15.65
CA THR A 156 -11.13 2.38 14.29
C THR A 156 -10.27 1.39 13.52
N ALA A 157 -10.51 1.26 12.22
CA ALA A 157 -9.68 0.44 11.33
C ALA A 157 -9.25 1.25 10.11
N VAL A 158 -7.95 1.26 9.82
CA VAL A 158 -7.38 1.90 8.62
C VAL A 158 -7.01 0.82 7.62
N LEU A 159 -7.84 0.66 6.59
CA LEU A 159 -7.76 -0.43 5.64
C LEU A 159 -7.23 0.05 4.28
N GLU A 160 -6.12 -0.54 3.85
CA GLU A 160 -5.61 -0.35 2.50
C GLU A 160 -6.40 -1.23 1.52
N LEU A 161 -6.92 -0.63 0.44
CA LEU A 161 -7.69 -1.29 -0.60
C LEU A 161 -6.95 -1.21 -1.93
N GLY A 162 -6.38 -2.34 -2.34
CA GLY A 162 -5.62 -2.48 -3.60
C GLY A 162 -6.49 -3.11 -4.69
N MET A 163 -6.33 -2.66 -5.93
CA MET A 163 -7.00 -3.26 -7.08
C MET A 163 -6.16 -3.14 -8.34
N ASN A 164 -6.32 -4.11 -9.24
CA ASN A 164 -5.71 -4.17 -10.56
C ASN A 164 -6.77 -4.13 -11.68
N HIS A 165 -8.00 -4.60 -11.41
CA HIS A 165 -9.08 -4.74 -12.38
C HIS A 165 -10.38 -4.10 -11.88
N PHE A 166 -11.29 -3.80 -12.82
CA PHE A 166 -12.66 -3.39 -12.50
C PHE A 166 -13.37 -4.47 -11.68
N GLY A 167 -14.21 -4.04 -10.74
CA GLY A 167 -15.00 -4.90 -9.86
C GLY A 167 -14.25 -5.37 -8.59
N GLU A 168 -12.92 -5.36 -8.57
CA GLU A 168 -12.15 -5.74 -7.39
C GLU A 168 -12.39 -4.76 -6.24
N MET A 169 -12.36 -3.45 -6.51
CA MET A 169 -12.64 -2.43 -5.51
C MET A 169 -14.07 -2.55 -4.97
N ALA A 170 -15.05 -2.81 -5.83
CA ALA A 170 -16.43 -3.04 -5.41
C ALA A 170 -16.54 -4.24 -4.45
N ARG A 171 -15.76 -5.30 -4.67
CA ARG A 171 -15.71 -6.45 -3.76
C ARG A 171 -15.06 -6.08 -2.42
N LEU A 172 -13.90 -5.44 -2.44
CA LEU A 172 -13.19 -5.03 -1.22
C LEU A 172 -14.03 -4.09 -0.37
N THR A 173 -14.66 -3.10 -0.98
CA THR A 173 -15.49 -2.14 -0.26
C THR A 173 -16.78 -2.75 0.29
N SER A 174 -17.32 -3.81 -0.35
CA SER A 174 -18.46 -4.57 0.21
C SER A 174 -18.09 -5.31 1.50
N ILE A 175 -16.81 -5.62 1.71
CA ILE A 175 -16.28 -6.24 2.92
C ILE A 175 -15.95 -5.18 3.96
N ALA A 176 -15.18 -4.16 3.57
CA ALA A 176 -14.68 -3.12 4.46
C ALA A 176 -15.77 -2.14 4.93
N LYS A 177 -16.72 -1.79 4.06
CA LYS A 177 -17.77 -0.78 4.27
C LYS A 177 -17.21 0.48 4.93
N PRO A 178 -16.31 1.22 4.24
CA PRO A 178 -15.61 2.34 4.84
C PRO A 178 -16.56 3.51 5.11
N ASP A 179 -16.45 4.10 6.31
CA ASP A 179 -17.16 5.32 6.69
C ASP A 179 -16.47 6.55 6.08
N ILE A 180 -15.14 6.46 5.90
CA ILE A 180 -14.32 7.45 5.21
C ILE A 180 -13.57 6.76 4.08
N ALA A 181 -13.80 7.17 2.82
CA ALA A 181 -13.13 6.66 1.64
C ALA A 181 -12.06 7.65 1.17
N VAL A 182 -10.79 7.27 1.20
CA VAL A 182 -9.66 8.11 0.79
C VAL A 182 -9.14 7.65 -0.57
N ILE A 183 -9.05 8.57 -1.54
CA ILE A 183 -8.36 8.33 -2.82
C ILE A 183 -7.19 9.30 -2.91
N THR A 184 -5.96 8.78 -2.82
CA THR A 184 -4.75 9.61 -2.74
C THR A 184 -4.42 10.31 -4.05
N ASN A 185 -4.48 9.59 -5.17
CA ASN A 185 -4.25 10.11 -6.51
C ASN A 185 -4.68 9.14 -7.60
N ILE A 186 -4.68 9.63 -8.86
CA ILE A 186 -4.90 8.87 -10.09
C ILE A 186 -3.64 8.99 -10.96
N GLY A 187 -2.74 8.03 -10.82
CA GLY A 187 -1.53 7.91 -11.64
C GLY A 187 -1.72 6.93 -12.81
N THR A 188 -0.61 6.31 -13.21
CA THR A 188 -0.56 5.38 -14.35
C THR A 188 -0.38 3.90 -13.96
N MET A 189 -0.30 3.59 -12.66
CA MET A 189 -0.21 2.20 -12.20
C MET A 189 -1.44 1.39 -12.61
N HIS A 190 -1.23 0.13 -13.06
CA HIS A 190 -2.26 -0.80 -13.53
C HIS A 190 -2.99 -0.33 -14.82
N ILE A 191 -2.41 0.64 -15.54
CA ILE A 191 -3.02 1.20 -16.76
C ILE A 191 -3.15 0.14 -17.88
N GLU A 192 -2.31 -0.89 -17.84
CA GLU A 192 -2.39 -2.05 -18.74
C GLU A 192 -3.77 -2.72 -18.69
N HIS A 193 -4.36 -2.82 -17.49
CA HIS A 193 -5.65 -3.49 -17.28
C HIS A 193 -6.85 -2.55 -17.33
N LEU A 194 -6.64 -1.27 -17.08
CA LEU A 194 -7.70 -0.26 -16.94
C LEU A 194 -7.77 0.72 -18.13
N GLY A 195 -6.82 0.63 -19.06
CA GLY A 195 -6.80 1.32 -20.35
C GLY A 195 -6.38 2.79 -20.30
N SER A 196 -6.90 3.58 -19.35
CA SER A 196 -6.61 5.02 -19.22
C SER A 196 -6.64 5.48 -17.76
N ARG A 197 -6.22 6.74 -17.51
CA ARG A 197 -6.34 7.35 -16.18
C ARG A 197 -7.80 7.52 -15.75
N GLU A 198 -8.70 7.79 -16.69
CA GLU A 198 -10.15 7.83 -16.47
C GLU A 198 -10.68 6.44 -16.08
N GLY A 199 -10.19 5.37 -16.69
CA GLY A 199 -10.50 3.99 -16.31
C GLY A 199 -10.00 3.68 -14.89
N ILE A 200 -8.79 4.14 -14.53
CA ILE A 200 -8.25 4.02 -13.17
C ILE A 200 -9.12 4.78 -12.17
N LEU A 201 -9.56 6.00 -12.51
CA LEU A 201 -10.49 6.77 -11.69
C LEU A 201 -11.80 6.00 -11.47
N GLN A 202 -12.43 5.50 -12.54
CA GLN A 202 -13.69 4.76 -12.44
C GLN A 202 -13.54 3.51 -11.55
N ALA A 203 -12.47 2.74 -11.71
CA ALA A 203 -12.22 1.57 -10.90
C ALA A 203 -12.00 1.92 -9.41
N LYS A 204 -11.32 3.04 -9.10
CA LYS A 204 -11.14 3.50 -7.72
C LYS A 204 -12.41 4.07 -7.11
N LEU A 205 -13.25 4.75 -7.90
CA LEU A 205 -14.55 5.25 -7.45
C LEU A 205 -15.54 4.15 -7.08
N GLU A 206 -15.31 2.90 -7.51
CA GLU A 206 -16.08 1.75 -7.01
C GLU A 206 -16.04 1.62 -5.48
N ILE A 207 -15.06 2.25 -4.79
CA ILE A 207 -14.99 2.29 -3.32
C ILE A 207 -16.30 2.81 -2.70
N PHE A 208 -17.01 3.70 -3.39
CA PHE A 208 -18.27 4.27 -2.92
C PHE A 208 -19.45 3.30 -2.97
N ARG A 209 -19.32 2.14 -3.63
CA ARG A 209 -20.36 1.11 -3.60
C ARG A 209 -20.58 0.48 -2.22
N GLY A 210 -19.59 0.58 -1.32
CA GLY A 210 -19.69 0.07 0.05
C GLY A 210 -19.72 1.16 1.12
N VAL A 211 -19.53 2.42 0.75
CA VAL A 211 -19.63 3.57 1.67
C VAL A 211 -21.11 3.76 2.06
N PRO A 212 -21.45 3.82 3.37
CA PRO A 212 -22.82 4.07 3.81
C PRO A 212 -23.27 5.49 3.44
N GLU A 213 -24.58 5.75 3.44
CA GLU A 213 -25.17 7.02 2.99
C GLU A 213 -24.59 8.26 3.71
N ASN A 214 -24.28 8.12 5.00
CA ASN A 214 -23.64 9.18 5.81
C ASN A 214 -22.11 9.18 5.71
N GLY A 215 -21.50 8.25 4.98
CA GLY A 215 -20.07 8.20 4.77
C GLY A 215 -19.55 9.29 3.83
N VAL A 216 -18.24 9.52 3.85
CA VAL A 216 -17.63 10.65 3.16
C VAL A 216 -16.42 10.23 2.30
N GLY A 217 -16.11 11.04 1.28
CA GLY A 217 -14.89 10.93 0.49
C GLY A 217 -13.83 11.94 0.93
N VAL A 218 -12.55 11.56 0.82
CA VAL A 218 -11.38 12.43 1.05
C VAL A 218 -10.46 12.32 -0.17
N PHE A 219 -10.29 13.42 -0.90
CA PHE A 219 -9.66 13.44 -2.22
C PHE A 219 -8.54 14.47 -2.31
N ASN A 220 -7.54 14.16 -3.12
CA ASN A 220 -6.54 15.15 -3.52
C ASN A 220 -7.15 16.14 -4.51
N GLY A 221 -7.28 17.40 -4.09
CA GLY A 221 -7.86 18.49 -4.91
C GLY A 221 -6.91 19.08 -5.94
N ASP A 222 -5.62 18.74 -5.89
CA ASP A 222 -4.63 19.10 -6.90
C ASP A 222 -4.56 18.05 -8.04
N GLU A 223 -5.23 16.90 -7.88
CA GLU A 223 -5.39 15.90 -8.94
C GLU A 223 -6.63 16.24 -9.79
N PRO A 224 -6.45 16.67 -11.06
CA PRO A 224 -7.57 17.20 -11.87
C PRO A 224 -8.73 16.21 -12.03
N LEU A 225 -8.44 14.90 -12.18
CA LEU A 225 -9.49 13.90 -12.32
C LEU A 225 -10.31 13.72 -11.03
N LEU A 226 -9.67 13.81 -9.86
CA LEU A 226 -10.36 13.76 -8.57
C LEU A 226 -11.13 15.04 -8.30
N TRP A 227 -10.56 16.22 -8.65
CA TRP A 227 -11.23 17.49 -8.49
C TRP A 227 -12.53 17.57 -9.29
N ASN A 228 -12.55 17.01 -10.50
CA ASN A 228 -13.74 16.99 -11.35
C ASN A 228 -14.90 16.15 -10.76
N VAL A 229 -14.60 15.15 -9.91
CA VAL A 229 -15.63 14.35 -9.21
C VAL A 229 -16.44 15.19 -8.22
N ARG A 230 -16.00 16.42 -7.89
CA ARG A 230 -16.74 17.35 -7.03
C ARG A 230 -18.13 17.66 -7.55
N ALA A 231 -18.31 17.72 -8.86
CA ALA A 231 -19.58 18.01 -9.51
C ALA A 231 -20.57 16.84 -9.46
N ASP A 232 -20.06 15.61 -9.22
CA ASP A 232 -20.91 14.44 -9.16
C ASP A 232 -21.70 14.42 -7.84
N GLY A 233 -23.00 14.13 -7.90
CA GLY A 233 -23.84 13.94 -6.72
C GLY A 233 -23.35 12.78 -5.83
N GLY A 234 -24.14 12.44 -4.80
CA GLY A 234 -23.89 11.33 -3.89
C GLY A 234 -23.21 11.76 -2.59
N HIS A 235 -22.24 10.97 -2.12
CA HIS A 235 -21.60 11.18 -0.83
C HIS A 235 -20.90 12.54 -0.72
N LYS A 236 -20.86 13.10 0.49
CA LYS A 236 -20.09 14.30 0.79
C LYS A 236 -18.60 14.05 0.56
N LYS A 237 -17.92 15.01 -0.07
CA LYS A 237 -16.51 14.91 -0.42
C LYS A 237 -15.75 16.07 0.18
N TYR A 238 -14.61 15.79 0.77
CA TYR A 238 -13.65 16.76 1.28
C TYR A 238 -12.37 16.70 0.46
N TYR A 239 -11.79 17.86 0.20
CA TYR A 239 -10.61 17.98 -0.63
C TYR A 239 -9.44 18.53 0.17
N TYR A 240 -8.27 17.93 -0.03
CA TYR A 240 -7.01 18.46 0.48
C TYR A 240 -6.10 18.82 -0.68
N GLY A 241 -5.21 19.81 -0.48
CA GLY A 241 -4.31 20.26 -1.53
C GLY A 241 -3.21 21.18 -1.04
N ILE A 242 -2.33 21.52 -1.96
CA ILE A 242 -1.23 22.47 -1.80
C ILE A 242 -1.44 23.66 -2.74
N GLU A 243 -1.79 23.39 -3.99
CA GLU A 243 -1.92 24.40 -5.06
C GLU A 243 -3.36 24.92 -5.20
N ASN A 244 -4.33 24.04 -5.04
CA ASN A 244 -5.73 24.39 -5.19
C ASN A 244 -6.30 24.96 -3.89
N HIS A 245 -6.29 26.27 -3.76
CA HIS A 245 -6.78 26.99 -2.58
C HIS A 245 -8.30 26.87 -2.31
N ALA A 246 -9.05 26.20 -3.18
CA ALA A 246 -10.47 25.89 -2.96
C ALA A 246 -10.68 24.58 -2.18
N CYS A 247 -9.61 23.90 -1.74
CA CYS A 247 -9.69 22.70 -0.91
C CYS A 247 -10.13 23.02 0.52
N ASP A 248 -10.73 22.02 1.18
CA ASP A 248 -11.17 22.10 2.59
C ASP A 248 -10.00 22.07 3.56
N VAL A 249 -8.90 21.40 3.20
CA VAL A 249 -7.67 21.30 3.99
C VAL A 249 -6.47 21.65 3.09
N LEU A 250 -5.68 22.62 3.53
CA LEU A 250 -4.55 23.16 2.76
C LEU A 250 -3.25 23.07 3.53
N ALA A 251 -2.15 22.78 2.81
CA ALA A 251 -0.81 23.01 3.30
C ALA A 251 -0.22 24.27 2.67
N THR A 252 0.36 25.13 3.51
CA THR A 252 1.09 26.34 3.13
C THR A 252 2.46 26.37 3.82
N ASP A 253 3.31 27.33 3.46
CA ASP A 253 4.62 27.55 4.10
C ASP A 253 5.49 26.27 4.13
N ILE A 254 5.47 25.51 3.02
CA ILE A 254 6.14 24.22 2.92
C ILE A 254 7.65 24.43 2.83
N GLN A 255 8.37 23.79 3.74
CA GLN A 255 9.85 23.80 3.83
C GLN A 255 10.37 22.36 3.86
N GLU A 256 11.31 22.05 3.00
CA GLU A 256 12.08 20.81 3.09
C GLU A 256 13.29 21.05 4.00
N LEU A 257 13.38 20.27 5.07
CA LEU A 257 14.49 20.25 6.02
C LEU A 257 15.40 19.05 5.72
N ASP A 258 16.50 18.93 6.45
CA ASP A 258 17.45 17.81 6.24
C ASP A 258 16.85 16.45 6.60
N ASP A 259 15.92 16.41 7.54
CA ASP A 259 15.32 15.22 8.13
C ASP A 259 13.80 15.08 7.88
N GLY A 260 13.18 16.00 7.11
CA GLY A 260 11.75 15.92 6.87
C GLY A 260 11.13 17.14 6.20
N MET A 261 9.82 17.22 6.29
CA MET A 261 9.00 18.31 5.77
C MET A 261 8.33 19.08 6.90
N ARG A 262 8.40 20.42 6.85
CA ARG A 262 7.66 21.32 7.74
C ARG A 262 6.68 22.15 6.92
N PHE A 263 5.46 22.27 7.42
CA PHE A 263 4.42 23.05 6.73
C PHE A 263 3.27 23.41 7.68
N VAL A 264 2.48 24.40 7.29
CA VAL A 264 1.28 24.82 8.04
C VAL A 264 0.05 24.19 7.41
N VAL A 265 -0.77 23.54 8.21
CA VAL A 265 -2.08 23.00 7.80
C VAL A 265 -3.19 23.96 8.23
N SER A 266 -4.13 24.21 7.32
CA SER A 266 -5.36 24.98 7.58
C SER A 266 -6.56 24.20 7.09
N GLY A 267 -7.58 24.00 7.93
CA GLY A 267 -8.82 23.29 7.57
C GLY A 267 -9.72 23.05 8.77
N PHE A 268 -11.02 22.91 8.54
CA PHE A 268 -12.05 22.67 9.58
C PHE A 268 -11.99 23.65 10.77
N GLY A 269 -11.59 24.90 10.54
CA GLY A 269 -11.46 25.92 11.59
C GLY A 269 -10.15 25.85 12.39
N HIS A 270 -9.24 24.95 12.05
CA HIS A 270 -7.92 24.81 12.67
C HIS A 270 -6.82 25.39 11.78
N ARG A 271 -5.74 25.88 12.42
CA ARG A 271 -4.49 26.24 11.75
C ARG A 271 -3.32 25.89 12.67
N PHE A 272 -2.43 25.00 12.21
CA PHE A 272 -1.30 24.51 13.01
C PHE A 272 -0.14 24.08 12.13
N GLU A 273 1.09 24.14 12.65
CA GLU A 273 2.30 23.69 11.98
C GLU A 273 2.48 22.18 12.17
N LEU A 274 2.94 21.50 11.13
CA LEU A 274 3.37 20.11 11.19
C LEU A 274 4.83 19.95 10.79
N PHE A 275 5.50 19.04 11.47
CA PHE A 275 6.77 18.45 11.05
C PHE A 275 6.55 16.95 10.82
N VAL A 276 7.00 16.45 9.66
CA VAL A 276 6.94 15.04 9.29
C VAL A 276 8.35 14.58 8.93
N PRO A 277 8.95 13.61 9.66
CA PRO A 277 10.33 13.17 9.43
C PRO A 277 10.46 12.25 8.21
N VAL A 278 9.92 12.68 7.08
CA VAL A 278 9.98 12.01 5.78
C VAL A 278 10.11 13.07 4.70
N LEU A 279 11.08 12.90 3.80
CA LEU A 279 11.39 13.87 2.75
C LEU A 279 10.40 13.82 1.57
N GLY A 280 10.36 14.92 0.82
CA GLY A 280 9.70 15.04 -0.48
C GLY A 280 8.25 15.54 -0.42
N ARG A 281 7.90 16.32 -1.42
CA ARG A 281 6.60 16.99 -1.54
C ARG A 281 5.40 16.04 -1.50
N HIS A 282 5.54 14.80 -2.02
CA HIS A 282 4.48 13.79 -1.97
C HIS A 282 4.12 13.37 -0.53
N THR A 283 5.06 13.51 0.42
CA THR A 283 4.81 13.28 1.85
C THR A 283 3.79 14.29 2.40
N VAL A 284 3.84 15.54 1.94
CA VAL A 284 2.86 16.55 2.34
C VAL A 284 1.45 16.13 1.91
N TYR A 285 1.26 15.65 0.67
CA TYR A 285 -0.05 15.14 0.20
C TYR A 285 -0.53 13.94 1.01
N ASN A 286 0.32 12.95 1.28
CA ASN A 286 -0.04 11.79 2.09
C ASN A 286 -0.44 12.20 3.52
N THR A 287 0.30 13.17 4.08
CA THR A 287 -0.01 13.72 5.41
C THR A 287 -1.33 14.48 5.40
N LEU A 288 -1.61 15.30 4.40
CA LEU A 288 -2.87 16.03 4.29
C LEU A 288 -4.08 15.08 4.20
N ALA A 289 -3.95 13.99 3.44
CA ALA A 289 -4.99 12.96 3.39
C ALA A 289 -5.25 12.36 4.78
N ALA A 290 -4.19 12.00 5.51
CA ALA A 290 -4.28 11.46 6.86
C ALA A 290 -4.84 12.48 7.87
N VAL A 291 -4.37 13.72 7.83
CA VAL A 291 -4.88 14.82 8.67
C VAL A 291 -6.36 15.07 8.41
N THR A 292 -6.79 15.08 7.15
CA THR A 292 -8.20 15.27 6.80
C THR A 292 -9.07 14.19 7.43
N ALA A 293 -8.66 12.92 7.33
CA ALA A 293 -9.36 11.81 7.96
C ALA A 293 -9.36 11.92 9.50
N ALA A 294 -8.22 12.29 10.11
CA ALA A 294 -8.09 12.46 11.55
C ALA A 294 -8.97 13.60 12.09
N LEU A 295 -9.01 14.75 11.41
CA LEU A 295 -9.85 15.89 11.79
C LEU A 295 -11.35 15.57 11.64
N LEU A 296 -11.76 14.80 10.63
CA LEU A 296 -13.12 14.31 10.49
C LEU A 296 -13.54 13.42 11.66
N LEU A 297 -12.59 12.66 12.24
CA LEU A 297 -12.77 11.86 13.44
C LEU A 297 -12.51 12.66 14.73
N LYS A 298 -12.39 14.00 14.63
CA LYS A 298 -12.22 14.90 15.77
C LYS A 298 -10.98 14.65 16.62
N VAL A 299 -9.90 14.13 16.02
CA VAL A 299 -8.60 14.05 16.68
C VAL A 299 -8.07 15.46 16.90
N PRO A 300 -7.65 15.84 18.13
CA PRO A 300 -7.13 17.17 18.38
C PRO A 300 -5.85 17.48 17.57
N PRO A 301 -5.67 18.72 17.07
CA PRO A 301 -4.46 19.12 16.33
C PRO A 301 -3.15 18.81 17.07
N GLU A 302 -3.09 19.00 18.39
CA GLU A 302 -1.91 18.73 19.22
C GLU A 302 -1.56 17.23 19.24
N THR A 303 -2.58 16.37 19.19
CA THR A 303 -2.38 14.92 19.08
C THR A 303 -1.82 14.58 17.71
N ILE A 304 -2.39 15.16 16.63
CA ILE A 304 -1.90 14.98 15.26
C ILE A 304 -0.42 15.40 15.16
N GLN A 305 -0.07 16.60 15.66
CA GLN A 305 1.30 17.12 15.68
C GLN A 305 2.27 16.16 16.38
N THR A 306 1.91 15.73 17.59
CA THR A 306 2.76 14.85 18.41
C THR A 306 2.98 13.49 17.73
N GLN A 307 1.92 12.89 17.21
CA GLN A 307 2.00 11.56 16.62
C GLN A 307 2.79 11.58 15.30
N ILE A 308 2.53 12.54 14.41
CA ILE A 308 3.19 12.56 13.10
C ILE A 308 4.67 12.96 13.17
N SER A 309 5.07 13.73 14.17
CA SER A 309 6.48 14.09 14.38
C SER A 309 7.37 12.90 14.76
N GLY A 310 6.78 11.83 15.28
CA GLY A 310 7.45 10.55 15.55
C GLY A 310 7.27 9.49 14.46
N PHE A 311 6.68 9.85 13.32
CA PHE A 311 6.40 8.90 12.25
C PHE A 311 7.67 8.41 11.56
N HIS A 312 7.69 7.13 11.20
CA HIS A 312 8.74 6.54 10.37
C HIS A 312 8.12 5.67 9.29
N ASN A 313 8.66 5.77 8.07
CA ASN A 313 8.25 4.89 6.98
C ASN A 313 8.49 3.42 7.33
N THR A 314 7.57 2.57 6.91
CA THR A 314 7.64 1.12 7.14
C THR A 314 8.06 0.38 5.88
N GLY A 315 8.75 -0.74 6.06
CA GLY A 315 9.19 -1.61 4.96
C GLY A 315 10.26 -0.94 4.08
N MET A 316 10.30 -1.33 2.80
CA MET A 316 11.25 -0.85 1.80
C MET A 316 10.69 0.36 1.02
N ARG A 317 10.19 1.39 1.75
CA ARG A 317 9.58 2.59 1.17
C ARG A 317 10.33 3.81 1.67
N GLN A 318 11.14 4.41 0.80
CA GLN A 318 11.90 5.63 1.09
C GLN A 318 12.61 5.55 2.46
N LYS A 319 13.23 4.40 2.76
CA LYS A 319 14.04 4.23 3.96
C LYS A 319 15.42 4.83 3.70
N ILE A 320 15.77 5.88 4.44
CA ILE A 320 17.04 6.59 4.29
C ILE A 320 17.91 6.27 5.51
N TYR A 321 19.14 5.82 5.27
CA TYR A 321 20.08 5.49 6.33
C TYR A 321 21.54 5.52 5.84
N GLU A 322 22.44 5.70 6.78
CA GLU A 322 23.88 5.61 6.54
C GLU A 322 24.39 4.18 6.72
N ARG A 323 25.22 3.70 5.79
CA ARG A 323 25.90 2.42 5.90
C ARG A 323 27.25 2.45 5.17
N ASP A 324 28.33 2.06 5.85
CA ASP A 324 29.69 1.94 5.29
C ASP A 324 30.16 3.20 4.56
N GLY A 325 29.74 4.38 5.06
CA GLY A 325 30.04 5.69 4.47
C GLY A 325 29.18 6.09 3.28
N PHE A 326 28.12 5.34 2.97
CA PHE A 326 27.12 5.67 1.94
C PHE A 326 25.81 6.10 2.57
N THR A 327 25.15 7.07 1.96
CA THR A 327 23.72 7.33 2.25
C THR A 327 22.86 6.48 1.30
N ILE A 328 22.05 5.59 1.84
CA ILE A 328 21.18 4.69 1.07
C ILE A 328 19.76 5.19 1.13
N ILE A 329 19.12 5.30 -0.05
CA ILE A 329 17.68 5.52 -0.20
C ILE A 329 17.08 4.20 -0.71
N GLU A 330 16.58 3.39 0.22
CA GLU A 330 15.93 2.12 -0.09
C GLU A 330 14.45 2.33 -0.37
N ASP A 331 14.05 2.25 -1.64
CA ASP A 331 12.66 2.39 -2.11
C ASP A 331 12.30 1.25 -3.07
N CYS A 332 12.57 0.00 -2.63
CA CYS A 332 12.53 -1.22 -3.44
C CYS A 332 11.18 -1.94 -3.42
N TYR A 333 10.16 -1.43 -2.72
CA TYR A 333 8.89 -2.14 -2.60
C TYR A 333 8.13 -2.21 -3.93
N ASN A 334 8.01 -1.11 -4.65
CA ASN A 334 7.38 -1.03 -5.97
C ASN A 334 7.83 0.24 -6.71
N ALA A 335 7.65 0.25 -8.04
CA ALA A 335 7.96 1.41 -8.88
C ALA A 335 6.86 1.62 -9.92
N GLY A 336 6.49 2.87 -10.09
CA GLY A 336 5.71 3.40 -11.20
C GLY A 336 6.26 4.77 -11.56
N PRO A 337 5.86 5.36 -12.69
CA PRO A 337 6.41 6.61 -13.19
C PRO A 337 6.41 7.74 -12.15
N GLU A 338 5.28 7.98 -11.51
CA GLU A 338 5.10 9.06 -10.54
C GLU A 338 5.94 8.85 -9.28
N SER A 339 5.99 7.61 -8.76
CA SER A 339 6.79 7.30 -7.57
C SER A 339 8.28 7.28 -7.83
N THR A 340 8.71 6.96 -9.07
CA THR A 340 10.13 6.97 -9.45
C THR A 340 10.61 8.41 -9.65
N GLU A 341 9.79 9.25 -10.24
CA GLU A 341 10.06 10.69 -10.35
C GLU A 341 10.22 11.33 -8.96
N ALA A 342 9.29 11.05 -8.03
CA ALA A 342 9.37 11.55 -6.65
C ALA A 342 10.65 11.07 -5.92
N ALA A 343 11.06 9.82 -6.12
CA ALA A 343 12.30 9.30 -5.54
C ALA A 343 13.57 9.98 -6.12
N LEU A 344 13.55 10.28 -7.41
CA LEU A 344 14.63 11.04 -8.07
C LEU A 344 14.70 12.49 -7.58
N GLU A 345 13.56 13.13 -7.26
CA GLU A 345 13.54 14.45 -6.64
C GLU A 345 14.23 14.43 -5.26
N ILE A 346 13.92 13.41 -4.45
CA ILE A 346 14.57 13.23 -3.14
C ILE A 346 16.07 13.02 -3.31
N LEU A 347 16.49 12.15 -4.23
CA LEU A 347 17.90 11.91 -4.52
C LEU A 347 18.60 13.23 -4.88
N ALA A 348 18.00 14.04 -5.76
CA ALA A 348 18.55 15.34 -6.17
C ALA A 348 18.68 16.34 -5.00
N GLY A 349 17.78 16.28 -4.01
CA GLY A 349 17.85 17.10 -2.80
C GLY A 349 19.14 16.87 -1.97
N PHE A 350 19.76 15.70 -2.10
CA PHE A 350 21.02 15.41 -1.43
C PHE A 350 22.25 16.07 -2.07
N ARG A 351 22.15 16.60 -3.31
CA ARG A 351 23.30 17.27 -3.96
C ARG A 351 23.87 18.44 -3.16
N SER A 352 23.01 19.16 -2.46
CA SER A 352 23.43 20.28 -1.60
C SER A 352 23.91 19.85 -0.20
N ARG A 353 23.67 18.59 0.17
CA ARG A 353 23.93 18.03 1.51
C ARG A 353 25.14 17.11 1.56
N THR A 354 25.66 16.69 0.41
CA THR A 354 26.79 15.78 0.30
C THR A 354 27.87 16.32 -0.63
N ASN A 355 29.12 15.95 -0.39
CA ASN A 355 30.20 16.13 -1.35
C ASN A 355 30.36 14.94 -2.33
N GLY A 356 29.58 13.88 -2.12
CA GLY A 356 29.51 12.70 -2.97
C GLY A 356 28.55 12.88 -4.15
N ARG A 357 28.42 11.83 -4.94
CA ARG A 357 27.55 11.78 -6.12
C ARG A 357 26.17 11.26 -5.73
N CYS A 358 25.16 11.69 -6.47
CA CYS A 358 23.81 11.11 -6.46
C CYS A 358 23.73 9.99 -7.51
N ILE A 359 23.64 8.75 -7.08
CA ILE A 359 23.58 7.55 -7.94
C ILE A 359 22.16 7.01 -7.94
N ALA A 360 21.53 6.94 -9.12
CA ALA A 360 20.22 6.30 -9.29
C ALA A 360 20.41 4.87 -9.79
N VAL A 361 19.89 3.89 -9.04
CA VAL A 361 19.84 2.46 -9.40
C VAL A 361 18.37 2.09 -9.61
N LEU A 362 17.95 2.02 -10.87
CA LEU A 362 16.56 1.90 -11.27
C LEU A 362 16.28 0.58 -11.99
N GLY A 363 15.33 -0.19 -11.47
CA GLY A 363 14.78 -1.38 -12.13
C GLY A 363 13.54 -1.07 -12.98
N ASP A 364 13.03 -2.08 -13.68
CA ASP A 364 11.81 -1.97 -14.47
C ASP A 364 10.62 -1.46 -13.66
N MET A 365 9.79 -0.66 -14.31
CA MET A 365 8.44 -0.31 -13.90
C MET A 365 7.46 -1.24 -14.63
N LEU A 366 6.89 -2.20 -13.92
CA LEU A 366 5.98 -3.22 -14.49
C LEU A 366 4.54 -2.70 -14.58
N GLU A 367 3.67 -3.44 -15.28
CA GLU A 367 2.23 -3.18 -15.43
C GLU A 367 1.88 -1.86 -16.16
N LEU A 368 2.77 -1.38 -17.01
CA LEU A 368 2.58 -0.19 -17.84
C LEU A 368 2.04 -0.51 -19.25
N GLY A 369 1.99 -1.80 -19.64
CA GLY A 369 1.52 -2.24 -20.93
C GLY A 369 2.23 -1.52 -22.09
N ASN A 370 1.48 -1.03 -23.05
CA ASN A 370 2.01 -0.32 -24.22
C ASN A 370 2.68 1.03 -23.90
N ARG A 371 2.53 1.57 -22.69
CA ARG A 371 3.21 2.79 -22.26
C ARG A 371 4.60 2.53 -21.69
N SER A 372 4.98 1.26 -21.45
CA SER A 372 6.25 0.90 -20.80
C SER A 372 7.44 1.60 -21.43
N ALA A 373 7.62 1.49 -22.74
CA ALA A 373 8.77 2.09 -23.44
C ALA A 373 8.83 3.62 -23.29
N ALA A 374 7.69 4.31 -23.40
CA ALA A 374 7.61 5.77 -23.30
C ALA A 374 7.90 6.25 -21.88
N GLU A 375 7.34 5.56 -20.85
CA GLU A 375 7.53 5.95 -19.45
C GLU A 375 8.96 5.66 -18.97
N HIS A 376 9.55 4.53 -19.34
CA HIS A 376 10.97 4.27 -19.04
C HIS A 376 11.88 5.32 -19.69
N TYR A 377 11.63 5.65 -20.97
CA TYR A 377 12.38 6.72 -21.64
C TYR A 377 12.22 8.07 -20.93
N ARG A 378 10.98 8.42 -20.51
CA ARG A 378 10.69 9.66 -19.77
C ARG A 378 11.45 9.71 -18.44
N ILE A 379 11.43 8.62 -17.68
CA ILE A 379 12.16 8.53 -16.40
C ILE A 379 13.67 8.64 -16.62
N GLY A 380 14.21 8.04 -17.68
CA GLY A 380 15.63 8.23 -18.04
C GLY A 380 15.99 9.70 -18.27
N ARG A 381 15.15 10.46 -18.98
CA ARG A 381 15.34 11.91 -19.16
C ARG A 381 15.32 12.67 -17.84
N ILE A 382 14.42 12.31 -16.92
CA ILE A 382 14.35 12.93 -15.60
C ILE A 382 15.61 12.59 -14.79
N ALA A 383 16.02 11.31 -14.79
CA ALA A 383 17.23 10.85 -14.09
C ALA A 383 18.48 11.64 -14.54
N ALA A 384 18.58 11.99 -15.81
CA ALA A 384 19.69 12.80 -16.35
C ALA A 384 19.82 14.17 -15.67
N THR A 385 18.76 14.73 -15.13
CA THR A 385 18.76 16.03 -14.44
C THR A 385 18.88 15.90 -12.92
N LYS A 386 18.56 14.72 -12.38
CA LYS A 386 18.41 14.46 -10.94
C LYS A 386 19.54 13.61 -10.35
N ALA A 387 20.24 12.82 -11.16
CA ALA A 387 21.34 11.96 -10.74
C ALA A 387 22.65 12.32 -11.45
N ASP A 388 23.76 11.99 -10.85
CA ASP A 388 25.11 12.15 -11.45
C ASP A 388 25.53 10.86 -12.17
N VAL A 389 25.00 9.71 -11.74
CA VAL A 389 25.22 8.39 -12.34
C VAL A 389 23.91 7.66 -12.41
N LEU A 390 23.65 6.94 -13.50
CA LEU A 390 22.45 6.12 -13.69
C LEU A 390 22.87 4.68 -13.98
N TYR A 391 22.40 3.78 -13.12
CA TYR A 391 22.47 2.33 -13.34
C TYR A 391 21.04 1.80 -13.51
N THR A 392 20.83 0.99 -14.53
CA THR A 392 19.52 0.44 -14.87
C THR A 392 19.55 -1.08 -14.88
N TYR A 393 18.45 -1.72 -14.47
CA TYR A 393 18.31 -3.17 -14.39
C TYR A 393 16.96 -3.63 -14.93
N GLY A 394 16.97 -4.59 -15.86
CA GLY A 394 15.78 -5.20 -16.44
C GLY A 394 15.49 -4.76 -17.88
N VAL A 395 14.71 -5.57 -18.58
CA VAL A 395 14.51 -5.47 -20.04
C VAL A 395 13.96 -4.11 -20.50
N ASN A 396 13.02 -3.55 -19.76
CA ASN A 396 12.41 -2.27 -20.12
C ASN A 396 13.26 -1.07 -19.64
N ALA A 397 14.02 -1.25 -18.57
CA ALA A 397 14.87 -0.22 -18.00
C ALA A 397 16.02 0.19 -18.95
N GLU A 398 16.36 -0.63 -19.95
CA GLU A 398 17.25 -0.25 -21.05
C GLU A 398 16.77 1.03 -21.76
N ARG A 399 15.45 1.27 -21.85
CA ARG A 399 14.90 2.49 -22.45
C ARG A 399 15.25 3.76 -21.64
N MET A 400 15.51 3.62 -20.35
CA MET A 400 15.98 4.74 -19.51
C MET A 400 17.35 5.22 -19.95
N VAL A 401 18.23 4.32 -20.44
CA VAL A 401 19.55 4.67 -20.99
C VAL A 401 19.40 5.66 -22.13
N SER A 402 18.57 5.33 -23.12
CA SER A 402 18.30 6.21 -24.27
C SER A 402 17.69 7.55 -23.83
N GLY A 403 16.79 7.51 -22.84
CA GLY A 403 16.20 8.70 -22.24
C GLY A 403 17.25 9.59 -21.56
N ALA A 404 18.15 9.00 -20.78
CA ALA A 404 19.19 9.72 -20.04
C ALA A 404 20.22 10.37 -20.99
N ILE A 405 20.63 9.68 -22.06
CA ILE A 405 21.50 10.26 -23.10
C ILE A 405 20.81 11.47 -23.73
N THR A 406 19.54 11.35 -24.11
CA THR A 406 18.77 12.46 -24.69
C THR A 406 18.57 13.59 -23.67
N GLY A 407 18.49 13.27 -22.38
CA GLY A 407 18.44 14.24 -21.26
C GLY A 407 19.76 14.95 -20.99
N GLY A 408 20.84 14.58 -21.70
CA GLY A 408 22.17 15.25 -21.60
C GLY A 408 23.16 14.56 -20.66
N MET A 409 22.83 13.40 -20.08
CA MET A 409 23.79 12.63 -19.27
C MET A 409 24.87 12.02 -20.18
N LYS A 410 26.13 12.11 -19.77
CA LYS A 410 27.23 11.53 -20.53
C LYS A 410 27.17 10.00 -20.48
N GLN A 411 27.32 9.33 -21.61
CA GLN A 411 27.21 7.87 -21.73
C GLN A 411 28.08 7.10 -20.72
N LYS A 412 29.29 7.58 -20.41
CA LYS A 412 30.18 6.96 -19.41
C LYS A 412 29.65 6.97 -17.96
N LEU A 413 28.56 7.68 -17.71
CA LEU A 413 27.88 7.78 -16.39
C LEU A 413 26.59 6.94 -16.38
N ILE A 414 26.30 6.21 -17.46
CA ILE A 414 25.11 5.40 -17.61
C ILE A 414 25.55 3.98 -17.90
N GLU A 415 24.96 3.00 -17.21
CA GLU A 415 25.22 1.59 -17.49
C GLU A 415 23.96 0.76 -17.22
N HIS A 416 23.79 -0.28 -18.04
CA HIS A 416 22.65 -1.20 -17.98
C HIS A 416 23.13 -2.59 -17.64
N PHE A 417 22.35 -3.31 -16.82
CA PHE A 417 22.68 -4.63 -16.29
C PHE A 417 21.51 -5.61 -16.46
N ASP A 418 21.86 -6.89 -16.71
CA ASP A 418 20.91 -7.99 -16.82
C ASP A 418 20.84 -8.84 -15.54
N THR A 419 21.81 -8.67 -14.62
CA THR A 419 21.86 -9.41 -13.35
C THR A 419 22.06 -8.46 -12.15
N HIS A 420 21.57 -8.88 -10.97
CA HIS A 420 21.81 -8.15 -9.72
C HIS A 420 23.30 -8.22 -9.32
N GLU A 421 23.96 -9.32 -9.67
CA GLU A 421 25.36 -9.60 -9.38
C GLU A 421 26.28 -8.60 -10.12
N ASP A 422 26.09 -8.41 -11.43
CA ASP A 422 26.88 -7.46 -12.22
C ASP A 422 26.63 -6.02 -11.78
N LEU A 423 25.36 -5.68 -11.52
CA LEU A 423 24.99 -4.37 -10.98
C LEU A 423 25.68 -4.09 -9.64
N ALA A 424 25.65 -5.03 -8.70
CA ALA A 424 26.26 -4.90 -7.39
C ALA A 424 27.80 -4.84 -7.50
N HIS A 425 28.41 -5.66 -8.36
CA HIS A 425 29.84 -5.64 -8.63
C HIS A 425 30.27 -4.26 -9.16
N MET A 426 29.55 -3.71 -10.14
CA MET A 426 29.83 -2.37 -10.67
C MET A 426 29.70 -1.27 -9.60
N LEU A 427 28.70 -1.36 -8.72
CA LEU A 427 28.55 -0.44 -7.61
C LEU A 427 29.78 -0.52 -6.68
N LYS A 428 30.23 -1.72 -6.29
CA LYS A 428 31.42 -1.93 -5.47
C LYS A 428 32.67 -1.30 -6.10
N MET A 429 32.83 -1.46 -7.41
CA MET A 429 33.98 -0.92 -8.13
C MET A 429 34.00 0.61 -8.25
N ARG A 430 32.83 1.25 -8.33
CA ARG A 430 32.74 2.66 -8.70
C ARG A 430 32.14 3.59 -7.65
N ALA A 431 31.36 3.07 -6.70
CA ALA A 431 30.85 3.89 -5.60
C ALA A 431 31.96 4.28 -4.63
N ARG A 432 31.81 5.42 -4.01
CA ARG A 432 32.82 6.00 -3.07
C ARG A 432 32.11 6.46 -1.80
N PRO A 433 32.75 6.35 -0.65
CA PRO A 433 32.22 6.94 0.58
C PRO A 433 31.79 8.39 0.36
N GLY A 434 30.62 8.73 0.87
CA GLY A 434 29.94 10.02 0.64
C GLY A 434 28.90 10.00 -0.49
N ASP A 435 28.89 8.98 -1.38
CA ASP A 435 27.85 8.87 -2.41
C ASP A 435 26.47 8.59 -1.77
N VAL A 436 25.43 9.13 -2.40
CA VAL A 436 24.01 8.86 -2.07
C VAL A 436 23.46 7.95 -3.14
N ILE A 437 22.92 6.79 -2.76
CA ILE A 437 22.49 5.74 -3.70
C ILE A 437 21.01 5.43 -3.51
N LEU A 438 20.22 5.72 -4.53
CA LEU A 438 18.80 5.35 -4.60
C LEU A 438 18.63 3.97 -5.25
N PHE A 439 17.97 3.04 -4.57
CA PHE A 439 17.54 1.76 -5.15
C PHE A 439 16.03 1.77 -5.31
N LYS A 440 15.53 1.62 -6.55
CA LYS A 440 14.09 1.57 -6.84
C LYS A 440 13.77 0.70 -8.05
N GLY A 441 12.71 -0.10 -7.94
CA GLY A 441 12.16 -0.93 -9.02
C GLY A 441 10.82 -1.55 -8.60
N SER A 442 10.06 -2.05 -9.57
CA SER A 442 8.84 -2.80 -9.28
C SER A 442 9.12 -4.04 -8.43
N ARG A 443 8.12 -4.53 -7.69
CA ARG A 443 8.30 -5.65 -6.74
C ARG A 443 8.96 -6.88 -7.40
N GLY A 444 8.60 -7.16 -8.66
CA GLY A 444 9.17 -8.27 -9.42
C GLY A 444 10.66 -8.14 -9.68
N MET A 445 11.20 -6.93 -9.66
CA MET A 445 12.64 -6.66 -9.91
C MET A 445 13.51 -6.96 -8.69
N ARG A 446 12.95 -7.04 -7.49
CA ARG A 446 13.64 -7.41 -6.24
C ARG A 446 14.95 -6.62 -6.03
N MET A 447 14.89 -5.29 -6.18
CA MET A 447 16.08 -4.43 -6.12
C MET A 447 16.82 -4.50 -4.76
N GLU A 448 16.15 -4.95 -3.70
CA GLU A 448 16.77 -5.25 -2.40
C GLU A 448 17.86 -6.34 -2.48
N LYS A 449 17.84 -7.19 -3.54
CA LYS A 449 18.91 -8.17 -3.77
C LYS A 449 20.20 -7.49 -4.22
N ALA A 450 20.12 -6.55 -5.16
CA ALA A 450 21.27 -5.78 -5.61
C ALA A 450 21.86 -4.98 -4.43
N LEU A 451 20.99 -4.37 -3.59
CA LEU A 451 21.41 -3.67 -2.37
C LEU A 451 22.12 -4.62 -1.39
N ALA A 452 21.56 -5.82 -1.14
CA ALA A 452 22.17 -6.80 -0.26
C ALA A 452 23.54 -7.30 -0.79
N LEU A 453 23.64 -7.54 -2.09
CA LEU A 453 24.89 -7.96 -2.75
C LEU A 453 25.94 -6.85 -2.73
N PHE A 454 25.55 -5.60 -2.84
CA PHE A 454 26.48 -4.46 -2.74
C PHE A 454 27.20 -4.43 -1.39
N PHE A 455 26.51 -4.75 -0.29
CA PHE A 455 27.09 -4.79 1.06
C PHE A 455 27.60 -6.17 1.50
N LYS A 456 27.46 -7.19 0.67
CA LYS A 456 28.02 -8.52 0.98
C LYS A 456 29.54 -8.46 0.77
N GLU A 457 30.31 -8.84 1.81
CA GLU A 457 31.74 -9.07 1.65
C GLU A 457 31.99 -10.17 0.61
N GLU A 458 32.98 -9.97 -0.26
CA GLU A 458 33.45 -11.07 -1.11
C GLU A 458 34.21 -12.02 -0.18
N GLU A 459 33.73 -13.26 -0.06
CA GLU A 459 34.52 -14.33 0.55
C GLU A 459 35.75 -14.53 -0.35
N GLU A 460 36.97 -14.21 0.15
CA GLU A 460 38.26 -14.47 -0.48
C GLU A 460 38.50 -15.98 -0.69
#